data_fba7e8eccb8f4aa7d57321fdc32741dc
#
_entry.id   fba7e8eccb8f4aa7d57321fdc32741dc
#
_cell.length_a   1.000
_cell.length_b   1.000
_cell.length_c   1.000
_cell.angle_alpha   90.00
_cell.angle_beta   90.00
_cell.angle_gamma   90.00
#
_symmetry.space_group_name_H-M   'P 1'
#
loop_
_entity.id
_entity.type
_entity.pdbx_description
1 polymer ?
#
loop_
_entity_poly.entity_id
_entity_poly.type
_entity_poly.pdbx_seq_one_letter_code
_entity_poly.pdbx_strand_id
1 'polypeptide(L)'
;MELKYEYYFVKHGVTREDHSNINNEIWLDVGNKIAIGTFDHHNAVTDYQSTVDTLFNELDLLEQTKNQLDESAPVRIFTHEQPDTDAFFGIYFLKKFLEIGKEKFEKEYINTDLGNIFKEYVNDIDRGKN
;
A
#
# COMPACT_ATOMS: atom_id res chain seq x y z
N MET A 1 12.27 8.75 14.88
CA MET A 1 13.15 8.92 13.70
C MET A 1 12.32 9.08 12.44
N GLU A 2 12.67 10.03 11.60
CA GLU A 2 11.95 10.28 10.36
C GLU A 2 12.37 9.29 9.28
N LEU A 3 11.38 8.63 8.66
CA LEU A 3 11.67 7.70 7.58
C LEU A 3 11.96 8.45 6.29
N LYS A 4 12.89 7.91 5.50
CA LYS A 4 13.21 8.41 4.17
C LYS A 4 12.68 7.42 3.15
N TYR A 5 12.26 7.92 1.99
CA TYR A 5 11.63 7.11 0.97
C TYR A 5 12.33 7.27 -0.37
N GLU A 6 12.42 6.16 -1.11
CA GLU A 6 12.85 6.12 -2.50
C GLU A 6 11.77 5.46 -3.31
N TYR A 7 11.57 5.88 -4.55
CA TYR A 7 10.48 5.41 -5.39
C TYR A 7 11.04 4.73 -6.64
N TYR A 8 10.49 3.56 -6.94
CA TYR A 8 10.91 2.74 -8.08
C TYR A 8 9.69 2.32 -8.87
N PHE A 9 9.85 2.19 -10.19
CA PHE A 9 8.74 1.85 -11.07
C PHE A 9 9.07 0.57 -11.83
N VAL A 10 8.11 -0.36 -11.85
CA VAL A 10 8.25 -1.64 -12.53
C VAL A 10 7.08 -1.81 -13.49
N LYS A 11 7.23 -2.73 -14.44
CA LYS A 11 6.17 -3.00 -15.41
C LYS A 11 4.95 -3.61 -14.74
N HIS A 12 3.77 -3.29 -15.25
CA HIS A 12 2.54 -3.93 -14.85
C HIS A 12 2.66 -5.45 -14.99
N GLY A 13 2.12 -6.16 -14.01
CA GLY A 13 2.07 -7.61 -14.05
C GLY A 13 3.34 -8.31 -13.57
N VAL A 14 4.37 -7.57 -13.17
CA VAL A 14 5.56 -8.17 -12.58
C VAL A 14 5.20 -8.81 -11.24
N THR A 15 5.56 -10.08 -11.07
CA THR A 15 5.35 -10.81 -9.83
C THR A 15 6.56 -10.63 -8.93
N ARG A 16 6.31 -10.22 -7.69
CA ARG A 16 7.38 -10.16 -6.70
C ARG A 16 7.71 -11.57 -6.22
N GLU A 17 9.00 -11.91 -6.21
CA GLU A 17 9.44 -13.20 -5.68
C GLU A 17 9.27 -13.25 -4.16
N ASP A 18 9.08 -14.45 -3.64
CA ASP A 18 8.95 -14.66 -2.20
C ASP A 18 10.29 -14.46 -1.50
N HIS A 19 10.26 -13.79 -0.35
CA HIS A 19 11.45 -13.51 0.44
C HIS A 19 11.20 -13.79 1.91
N SER A 20 12.23 -14.20 2.63
CA SER A 20 12.16 -14.31 4.08
C SER A 20 12.26 -12.93 4.74
N ASN A 21 12.71 -11.92 4.02
CA ASN A 21 12.89 -10.54 4.48
C ASN A 21 12.47 -9.60 3.36
N ILE A 22 11.73 -8.54 3.68
CA ILE A 22 11.26 -7.60 2.65
C ILE A 22 12.34 -6.65 2.15
N ASN A 23 13.51 -6.60 2.80
CA ASN A 23 14.65 -5.77 2.38
C ASN A 23 14.32 -4.28 2.24
N ASN A 24 13.47 -3.75 3.11
CA ASN A 24 12.98 -2.37 3.05
C ASN A 24 12.24 -2.03 1.76
N GLU A 25 11.72 -3.03 1.05
CA GLU A 25 10.94 -2.84 -0.17
C GLU A 25 9.46 -3.07 0.10
N ILE A 26 8.65 -2.07 -0.25
CA ILE A 26 7.19 -2.20 -0.18
C ILE A 26 6.65 -2.01 -1.59
N TRP A 27 5.89 -2.99 -2.06
CA TRP A 27 5.32 -3.00 -3.39
C TRP A 27 3.83 -2.67 -3.30
N LEU A 28 3.38 -1.66 -4.06
CA LEU A 28 2.00 -1.19 -4.10
C LEU A 28 1.46 -1.27 -5.52
N ASP A 29 0.32 -1.90 -5.68
CA ASP A 29 -0.39 -2.04 -6.97
C ASP A 29 0.40 -2.84 -8.01
N VAL A 30 1.47 -3.49 -7.59
CA VAL A 30 2.29 -4.43 -8.38
C VAL A 30 2.74 -5.57 -7.47
N GLY A 31 3.16 -6.68 -8.05
CA GLY A 31 3.71 -7.82 -7.34
C GLY A 31 2.81 -9.04 -7.34
N ASN A 32 1.54 -8.91 -7.75
CA ASN A 32 0.57 -9.99 -7.93
C ASN A 32 0.27 -10.82 -6.69
N LYS A 33 0.35 -10.21 -5.50
CA LYS A 33 0.02 -10.90 -4.25
C LYS A 33 -0.30 -9.91 -3.14
N ILE A 34 -0.90 -10.43 -2.08
CA ILE A 34 -1.09 -9.71 -0.83
C ILE A 34 -0.33 -10.49 0.23
N ALA A 35 0.76 -9.90 0.73
CA ALA A 35 1.66 -10.52 1.70
C ALA A 35 2.41 -9.40 2.43
N ILE A 36 3.25 -9.77 3.41
CA ILE A 36 4.09 -8.77 4.09
C ILE A 36 4.92 -8.04 3.03
N GLY A 37 4.79 -6.72 2.98
CA GLY A 37 5.55 -5.89 2.05
C GLY A 37 4.99 -5.81 0.63
N THR A 38 3.90 -6.50 0.31
CA THR A 38 3.33 -6.48 -1.04
C THR A 38 1.81 -6.35 -0.97
N PHE A 39 1.28 -5.30 -1.59
CA PHE A 39 -0.14 -4.96 -1.53
C PHE A 39 -0.65 -4.71 -2.95
N ASP A 40 -0.94 -5.79 -3.65
CA ASP A 40 -1.45 -5.75 -5.01
C ASP A 40 -2.75 -6.55 -5.07
N HIS A 41 -3.86 -5.85 -5.34
CA HIS A 41 -5.17 -6.48 -5.39
C HIS A 41 -5.41 -7.23 -6.72
N HIS A 42 -4.57 -6.99 -7.72
CA HIS A 42 -4.66 -7.72 -9.00
C HIS A 42 -4.26 -9.17 -8.79
N ASN A 43 -5.01 -10.08 -9.37
CA ASN A 43 -4.74 -11.53 -9.28
C ASN A 43 -4.76 -12.09 -7.85
N ALA A 44 -5.23 -11.32 -6.87
CA ALA A 44 -5.39 -11.80 -5.51
C ALA A 44 -6.76 -12.45 -5.34
N VAL A 45 -6.85 -13.42 -4.43
CA VAL A 45 -8.12 -14.10 -4.12
C VAL A 45 -8.90 -13.26 -3.10
N THR A 46 -9.22 -12.03 -3.47
CA THR A 46 -9.96 -11.09 -2.62
C THR A 46 -10.87 -10.23 -3.48
N ASP A 47 -11.83 -9.57 -2.82
CA ASP A 47 -12.76 -8.65 -3.47
C ASP A 47 -12.32 -7.19 -3.37
N TYR A 48 -11.08 -6.92 -3.02
CA TYR A 48 -10.59 -5.56 -2.89
C TYR A 48 -10.63 -4.83 -4.23
N GLN A 49 -11.14 -3.62 -4.21
CA GLN A 49 -11.42 -2.84 -5.42
C GLN A 49 -10.25 -1.96 -5.86
N SER A 50 -9.26 -1.75 -4.99
CA SER A 50 -8.15 -0.85 -5.25
C SER A 50 -7.03 -1.13 -4.26
N THR A 51 -5.86 -0.52 -4.49
CA THR A 51 -4.75 -0.58 -3.53
C THR A 51 -5.13 0.08 -2.22
N VAL A 52 -5.84 1.22 -2.26
CA VAL A 52 -6.32 1.88 -1.04
C VAL A 52 -7.26 0.98 -0.27
N ASP A 53 -8.19 0.31 -0.95
CA ASP A 53 -9.09 -0.64 -0.31
C ASP A 53 -8.29 -1.78 0.33
N THR A 54 -7.29 -2.30 -0.37
CA THR A 54 -6.39 -3.33 0.14
C THR A 54 -5.71 -2.88 1.43
N LEU A 55 -5.11 -1.70 1.42
CA LEU A 55 -4.42 -1.17 2.60
C LEU A 55 -5.37 -1.02 3.79
N PHE A 56 -6.56 -0.48 3.56
CA PHE A 56 -7.54 -0.26 4.63
C PHE A 56 -8.04 -1.56 5.25
N ASN A 57 -8.00 -2.66 4.50
CA ASN A 57 -8.47 -3.96 4.97
C ASN A 57 -7.34 -4.90 5.42
N GLU A 58 -6.08 -4.49 5.28
CA GLU A 58 -4.92 -5.31 5.63
C GLU A 58 -4.00 -4.60 6.63
N LEU A 59 -4.60 -3.99 7.66
CA LEU A 59 -3.84 -3.22 8.64
C LEU A 59 -2.85 -4.07 9.43
N ASP A 60 -3.19 -5.34 9.68
CA ASP A 60 -2.27 -6.24 10.38
C ASP A 60 -1.04 -6.55 9.53
N LEU A 61 -1.23 -6.73 8.22
CA LEU A 61 -0.10 -6.91 7.28
C LEU A 61 0.74 -5.64 7.20
N LEU A 62 0.11 -4.47 7.21
CA LEU A 62 0.84 -3.20 7.24
C LEU A 62 1.69 -3.09 8.51
N GLU A 63 1.15 -3.49 9.65
CA GLU A 63 1.89 -3.46 10.91
C GLU A 63 3.07 -4.42 10.87
N GLN A 64 2.86 -5.64 10.35
CA GLN A 64 3.94 -6.61 10.18
C GLN A 64 5.00 -6.08 9.22
N THR A 65 4.59 -5.41 8.15
CA THR A 65 5.49 -4.78 7.20
C THR A 65 6.33 -3.71 7.88
N LYS A 66 5.67 -2.82 8.64
CA LYS A 66 6.37 -1.77 9.39
C LYS A 66 7.40 -2.36 10.34
N ASN A 67 7.06 -3.45 11.02
CA ASN A 67 7.95 -4.08 12.00
C ASN A 67 9.20 -4.69 11.36
N GLN A 68 9.18 -4.95 10.05
CA GLN A 68 10.34 -5.47 9.33
C GLN A 68 11.24 -4.39 8.74
N LEU A 69 10.84 -3.13 8.82
CA LEU A 69 11.63 -2.03 8.26
C LEU A 69 12.85 -1.72 9.13
N ASP A 70 13.96 -1.45 8.45
CA ASP A 70 15.17 -0.92 9.06
C ASP A 70 15.15 0.59 8.91
N GLU A 71 15.00 1.31 10.02
CA GLU A 71 14.88 2.78 10.00
C GLU A 71 16.18 3.48 9.59
N SER A 72 17.30 2.78 9.60
CA SER A 72 18.59 3.33 9.20
C SER A 72 18.78 3.36 7.68
N ALA A 73 17.89 2.74 6.92
CA ALA A 73 17.93 2.67 5.48
C ALA A 73 16.66 3.26 4.87
N PRO A 74 16.70 3.78 3.64
CA PRO A 74 15.49 4.27 2.99
C PRO A 74 14.46 3.16 2.78
N VAL A 75 13.19 3.51 2.93
CA VAL A 75 12.08 2.63 2.55
C VAL A 75 11.92 2.77 1.03
N ARG A 76 12.06 1.67 0.32
CA ARG A 76 11.95 1.65 -1.15
C ARG A 76 10.54 1.24 -1.54
N ILE A 77 9.82 2.15 -2.20
CA ILE A 77 8.45 1.92 -2.63
C ILE A 77 8.43 1.62 -4.11
N PHE A 78 7.88 0.46 -4.46
CA PHE A 78 7.75 -0.01 -5.84
C PHE A 78 6.29 0.08 -6.28
N THR A 79 6.05 0.65 -7.46
CA THR A 79 4.74 0.66 -8.10
C THR A 79 4.92 0.50 -9.61
N HIS A 80 3.84 0.52 -10.40
CA HIS A 80 3.95 0.32 -11.84
C HIS A 80 4.41 1.59 -12.56
N GLU A 81 4.95 1.41 -13.77
CA GLU A 81 5.61 2.49 -14.54
C GLU A 81 4.73 3.69 -14.82
N GLN A 82 3.42 3.50 -14.92
CA GLN A 82 2.48 4.58 -15.13
C GLN A 82 1.53 4.65 -13.95
N PRO A 83 1.98 5.21 -12.81
CA PRO A 83 1.16 5.23 -11.62
C PRO A 83 -0.10 6.07 -11.84
N ASP A 84 -1.22 5.51 -11.43
CA ASP A 84 -2.52 6.16 -11.53
C ASP A 84 -2.93 6.77 -10.19
N THR A 85 -4.16 7.27 -10.12
CA THR A 85 -4.69 7.86 -8.89
C THR A 85 -4.66 6.89 -7.72
N ASP A 86 -5.00 5.61 -7.97
CA ASP A 86 -5.00 4.59 -6.92
C ASP A 86 -3.60 4.36 -6.38
N ALA A 87 -2.60 4.22 -7.26
CA ALA A 87 -1.21 4.06 -6.82
C ALA A 87 -0.73 5.27 -6.02
N PHE A 88 -1.07 6.47 -6.46
CA PHE A 88 -0.69 7.71 -5.78
C PHE A 88 -1.27 7.77 -4.36
N PHE A 89 -2.57 7.52 -4.20
CA PHE A 89 -3.18 7.51 -2.88
C PHE A 89 -2.72 6.32 -2.04
N GLY A 90 -2.41 5.19 -2.67
CA GLY A 90 -1.81 4.06 -1.98
C GLY A 90 -0.50 4.44 -1.31
N ILE A 91 0.37 5.13 -2.04
CA ILE A 91 1.63 5.63 -1.48
C ILE A 91 1.35 6.60 -0.32
N TYR A 92 0.41 7.52 -0.49
CA TYR A 92 0.07 8.49 0.55
C TYR A 92 -0.36 7.79 1.85
N PHE A 93 -1.30 6.84 1.75
CA PHE A 93 -1.82 6.15 2.93
C PHE A 93 -0.80 5.21 3.55
N LEU A 94 0.03 4.56 2.73
CA LEU A 94 1.13 3.75 3.25
C LEU A 94 2.07 4.61 4.11
N LYS A 95 2.49 5.75 3.60
CA LYS A 95 3.40 6.63 4.34
C LYS A 95 2.74 7.12 5.63
N LYS A 96 1.47 7.48 5.59
CA LYS A 96 0.75 7.88 6.80
C LYS A 96 0.75 6.76 7.84
N PHE A 97 0.44 5.54 7.42
CA PHE A 97 0.45 4.39 8.34
C PHE A 97 1.84 4.22 8.98
N LEU A 98 2.89 4.27 8.16
CA LEU A 98 4.25 4.10 8.67
C LEU A 98 4.63 5.22 9.65
N GLU A 99 4.15 6.42 9.44
CA GLU A 99 4.47 7.57 10.27
C GLU A 99 3.71 7.59 11.61
N ILE A 100 2.42 7.26 11.58
CA ILE A 100 1.57 7.42 12.78
C ILE A 100 1.21 6.11 13.47
N GLY A 101 1.37 4.97 12.80
CA GLY A 101 1.07 3.66 13.36
C GLY A 101 -0.38 3.24 13.24
N LYS A 102 -0.63 1.96 13.54
CA LYS A 102 -1.94 1.33 13.32
C LYS A 102 -3.06 2.02 14.11
N GLU A 103 -2.85 2.27 15.40
CA GLU A 103 -3.91 2.81 16.26
C GLU A 103 -4.37 4.18 15.80
N LYS A 104 -3.46 5.09 15.52
CA LYS A 104 -3.80 6.43 15.04
C LYS A 104 -4.39 6.39 13.64
N PHE A 105 -3.86 5.51 12.79
CA PHE A 105 -4.37 5.36 11.43
C PHE A 105 -5.82 4.91 11.44
N GLU A 106 -6.17 3.95 12.30
CA GLU A 106 -7.55 3.51 12.45
C GLU A 106 -8.47 4.66 12.87
N LYS A 107 -8.02 5.45 13.84
CA LYS A 107 -8.80 6.58 14.32
C LYS A 107 -9.02 7.67 13.28
N GLU A 108 -8.01 7.94 12.47
CA GLU A 108 -8.06 9.04 11.50
C GLU A 108 -8.71 8.67 10.18
N TYR A 109 -8.60 7.42 9.74
CA TYR A 109 -9.01 7.04 8.39
C TYR A 109 -10.01 5.89 8.32
N ILE A 110 -9.93 4.90 9.20
CA ILE A 110 -10.79 3.73 9.10
C ILE A 110 -12.15 3.99 9.73
N ASN A 111 -12.16 4.61 10.90
CA ASN A 111 -13.38 4.85 11.68
C ASN A 111 -13.93 6.26 11.43
N THR A 112 -13.70 6.83 10.24
CA THR A 112 -14.14 8.17 9.91
C THR A 112 -14.85 8.19 8.57
N ASP A 113 -15.78 9.13 8.41
CA ASP A 113 -16.48 9.33 7.14
C ASP A 113 -15.51 9.79 6.05
N LEU A 114 -14.54 10.61 6.42
CA LEU A 114 -13.55 11.12 5.45
C LEU A 114 -12.74 9.99 4.82
N GLY A 115 -12.26 9.05 5.63
CA GLY A 115 -11.52 7.90 5.12
C GLY A 115 -12.35 7.05 4.18
N ASN A 116 -13.60 6.82 4.53
CA ASN A 116 -14.53 6.06 3.69
C ASN A 116 -14.81 6.78 2.37
N ILE A 117 -14.96 8.11 2.41
CA ILE A 117 -15.17 8.91 1.22
C ILE A 117 -13.96 8.79 0.27
N PHE A 118 -12.75 8.91 0.79
CA PHE A 118 -11.53 8.74 -0.01
C PHE A 118 -11.45 7.34 -0.64
N LYS A 119 -11.72 6.31 0.15
CA LYS A 119 -11.67 4.94 -0.34
C LYS A 119 -12.66 4.74 -1.50
N GLU A 120 -13.90 5.19 -1.34
CA GLU A 120 -14.92 5.04 -2.38
C GLU A 120 -14.55 5.83 -3.64
N TYR A 121 -14.02 7.04 -3.48
CA TYR A 121 -13.58 7.85 -4.61
C TYR A 121 -12.49 7.13 -5.42
N VAL A 122 -11.48 6.62 -4.74
CA VAL A 122 -10.38 5.90 -5.41
C VAL A 122 -10.87 4.61 -6.04
N ASN A 123 -11.76 3.87 -5.36
CA ASN A 123 -12.34 2.65 -5.91
C ASN A 123 -13.09 2.94 -7.21
N ASP A 124 -13.87 4.02 -7.25
CA ASP A 124 -14.64 4.38 -8.43
C ASP A 124 -13.74 4.75 -9.61
N ILE A 125 -12.66 5.47 -9.35
CA ILE A 125 -11.67 5.79 -10.38
C ILE A 125 -11.00 4.53 -10.90
N ASP A 126 -10.57 3.65 -10.01
CA ASP A 126 -9.89 2.41 -10.39
C ASP A 126 -10.78 1.48 -11.21
N ARG A 127 -12.09 1.53 -10.96
CA ARG A 127 -13.07 0.78 -11.74
C ARG A 127 -13.54 1.50 -13.00
N GLY A 128 -13.05 2.71 -13.26
CA GLY A 128 -13.41 3.49 -14.41
C GLY A 128 -14.80 4.11 -14.37
N LYS A 129 -15.29 4.45 -13.19
CA LYS A 129 -16.67 4.93 -13.01
C LYS A 129 -16.84 6.44 -13.00
N ASN A 130 -15.80 7.20 -13.11
CA ASN A 130 -16.00 8.66 -13.05
C ASN A 130 -16.02 9.34 -14.40
#